data_8ed3862fd610995e3c4208ad4133c194
#
_entry.id   8ed3862fd610995e3c4208ad4133c194
#
_cell.length_a   1.000
_cell.length_b   1.000
_cell.length_c   1.000
_cell.angle_alpha   90.00
_cell.angle_beta   90.00
_cell.angle_gamma   90.00
#
_symmetry.space_group_name_H-M   'P 1'
#
loop_
_entity.id
_entity.type
_entity.pdbx_description
1 polymer ?
#
loop_
_entity_poly.entity_id
_entity_poly.type
_entity_poly.pdbx_seq_one_letter_code
_entity_poly.pdbx_strand_id
1 'polypeptide(L)'
;MSEIERPGSTLTLPARPEALPLNPKESALIVVDMQNAYASPGGYLDLAGFDIGGATAATTKIKLAIDAARAAGVTVVFFKNGWDKDYVEAGGPGSPNWWKSNALKTMRAKPELMGTLLAKGGWDHELIDALKPEAGDIVIEKPRYSAFFNTALDSMLRARNIKTLAFCGIATNVCVESTLRDGYHLEYFGVLLEDATHHAGPPEMQTATVYNVETFFGWVTSTADFCGTIGQAPE
;
A
#
# COMPACT_ATOMS: atom_id res chain seq x y z
N MET A 1 -26.46 18.55 7.91
CA MET A 1 -25.71 17.30 8.17
C MET A 1 -24.99 17.53 9.49
N SER A 2 -25.24 16.71 10.51
CA SER A 2 -24.59 16.83 11.81
C SER A 2 -23.11 16.47 11.69
N GLU A 3 -22.22 17.26 12.30
CA GLU A 3 -20.81 16.92 12.43
C GLU A 3 -20.68 15.54 13.09
N ILE A 4 -19.85 14.68 12.50
CA ILE A 4 -19.54 13.36 13.05
C ILE A 4 -18.58 13.60 14.21
N GLU A 5 -19.09 13.76 15.42
CA GLU A 5 -18.27 13.77 16.64
C GLU A 5 -17.70 12.36 16.87
N ARG A 6 -16.38 12.20 16.73
CA ARG A 6 -15.66 10.99 17.15
C ARG A 6 -15.07 11.23 18.54
N PRO A 7 -15.28 10.32 19.50
CA PRO A 7 -14.67 10.43 20.83
C PRO A 7 -13.14 10.30 20.74
N GLY A 8 -12.41 11.20 21.35
CA GLY A 8 -10.95 11.24 21.41
C GLY A 8 -10.38 12.52 20.81
N SER A 9 -9.07 12.75 20.93
CA SER A 9 -8.38 13.88 20.31
C SER A 9 -8.40 13.73 18.79
N THR A 10 -9.42 14.32 18.17
CA THR A 10 -9.61 14.26 16.71
C THR A 10 -8.90 15.46 16.08
N LEU A 11 -7.92 15.16 15.22
CA LEU A 11 -7.23 16.14 14.39
C LEU A 11 -8.00 16.32 13.07
N THR A 12 -7.78 17.43 12.39
CA THR A 12 -8.38 17.67 11.08
C THR A 12 -7.31 17.52 10.00
N LEU A 13 -7.41 16.45 9.20
CA LEU A 13 -6.53 16.22 8.07
C LEU A 13 -7.02 17.01 6.85
N PRO A 14 -6.22 17.96 6.30
CA PRO A 14 -6.52 18.57 5.02
C PRO A 14 -6.51 17.50 3.92
N ALA A 15 -7.63 17.35 3.24
CA ALA A 15 -7.80 16.32 2.21
C ALA A 15 -8.85 16.77 1.18
N ARG A 16 -8.88 16.13 0.03
CA ARG A 16 -9.92 16.26 -0.98
C ARG A 16 -10.82 15.02 -0.96
N PRO A 17 -12.15 15.16 -1.20
CA PRO A 17 -12.87 16.40 -1.55
C PRO A 17 -13.18 17.34 -0.37
N GLU A 18 -13.04 16.88 0.88
CA GLU A 18 -13.21 17.68 2.10
C GLU A 18 -12.22 17.21 3.19
N ALA A 19 -12.01 18.05 4.20
CA ALA A 19 -11.16 17.69 5.33
C ALA A 19 -11.74 16.51 6.12
N LEU A 20 -10.86 15.60 6.56
CA LEU A 20 -11.24 14.37 7.27
C LEU A 20 -10.84 14.43 8.74
N PRO A 21 -11.77 14.13 9.68
CA PRO A 21 -11.41 13.89 11.07
C PRO A 21 -10.51 12.66 11.22
N LEU A 22 -9.35 12.80 11.87
CA LEU A 22 -8.37 11.72 12.05
C LEU A 22 -7.95 11.62 13.52
N ASN A 23 -7.99 10.39 14.04
CA ASN A 23 -7.40 10.05 15.33
C ASN A 23 -6.17 9.16 15.10
N PRO A 24 -4.94 9.59 15.43
CA PRO A 24 -3.74 8.78 15.20
C PRO A 24 -3.79 7.38 15.82
N LYS A 25 -4.36 7.25 17.03
CA LYS A 25 -4.49 5.95 17.73
C LYS A 25 -5.51 4.99 17.10
N GLU A 26 -6.40 5.51 16.24
CA GLU A 26 -7.37 4.72 15.47
C GLU A 26 -7.01 4.68 13.97
N SER A 27 -5.75 5.00 13.64
CA SER A 27 -5.26 5.07 12.27
C SER A 27 -4.13 4.08 12.02
N ALA A 28 -4.03 3.61 10.77
CA ALA A 28 -2.90 2.84 10.31
C ALA A 28 -2.33 3.42 9.00
N LEU A 29 -0.99 3.41 8.87
CA LEU A 29 -0.29 3.66 7.63
C LEU A 29 -0.05 2.32 6.93
N ILE A 30 -0.61 2.17 5.74
CA ILE A 30 -0.59 0.97 4.91
C ILE A 30 0.48 1.13 3.83
N VAL A 31 1.63 0.51 4.04
CA VAL A 31 2.78 0.56 3.12
C VAL A 31 2.72 -0.65 2.19
N VAL A 32 2.30 -0.40 0.95
CA VAL A 32 1.99 -1.47 -0.02
C VAL A 32 3.20 -1.78 -0.88
N ASP A 33 3.70 -3.02 -0.77
CA ASP A 33 4.62 -3.69 -1.69
C ASP A 33 5.89 -2.90 -2.05
N MET A 34 6.49 -2.21 -1.07
CA MET A 34 7.77 -1.51 -1.26
C MET A 34 8.93 -2.51 -1.25
N GLN A 35 8.86 -3.48 -2.17
CA GLN A 35 9.81 -4.56 -2.37
C GLN A 35 10.78 -4.24 -3.51
N ASN A 36 11.92 -4.96 -3.58
CA ASN A 36 12.83 -4.86 -4.70
C ASN A 36 12.13 -5.16 -6.03
N ALA A 37 11.17 -6.08 -6.03
CA ALA A 37 10.33 -6.41 -7.18
C ALA A 37 9.69 -5.20 -7.85
N TYR A 38 9.30 -4.19 -7.08
CA TYR A 38 8.51 -3.06 -7.56
C TYR A 38 9.28 -1.74 -7.62
N ALA A 39 10.31 -1.60 -6.79
CA ALA A 39 10.98 -0.32 -6.59
C ALA A 39 12.47 -0.30 -6.99
N SER A 40 13.03 -1.45 -7.41
CA SER A 40 14.47 -1.56 -7.71
C SER A 40 14.72 -1.99 -9.16
N PRO A 41 15.76 -1.44 -9.81
CA PRO A 41 16.23 -1.95 -11.10
C PRO A 41 16.57 -3.44 -11.01
N GLY A 42 16.17 -4.21 -12.03
CA GLY A 42 16.29 -5.67 -12.06
C GLY A 42 15.20 -6.42 -11.29
N GLY A 43 14.29 -5.72 -10.62
CA GLY A 43 13.10 -6.31 -10.01
C GLY A 43 12.02 -6.65 -11.03
N TYR A 44 11.00 -7.37 -10.57
CA TYR A 44 9.92 -7.86 -11.44
C TYR A 44 9.31 -6.79 -12.34
N LEU A 45 8.99 -5.61 -11.79
CA LEU A 45 8.27 -4.57 -12.55
C LEU A 45 9.14 -4.01 -13.70
N ASP A 46 10.43 -3.76 -13.42
CA ASP A 46 11.43 -3.36 -14.42
C ASP A 46 11.62 -4.45 -15.49
N LEU A 47 11.82 -5.72 -15.08
CA LEU A 47 11.98 -6.85 -15.99
C LEU A 47 10.75 -7.13 -16.86
N ALA A 48 9.56 -6.74 -16.38
CA ALA A 48 8.31 -6.80 -17.12
C ALA A 48 8.11 -5.59 -18.06
N GLY A 49 9.02 -4.61 -18.05
CA GLY A 49 9.02 -3.45 -18.95
C GLY A 49 8.17 -2.26 -18.48
N PHE A 50 7.84 -2.19 -17.19
CA PHE A 50 7.16 -1.02 -16.62
C PHE A 50 8.18 0.04 -16.18
N ASP A 51 7.79 1.31 -16.25
CA ASP A 51 8.59 2.41 -15.71
C ASP A 51 8.56 2.38 -14.18
N ILE A 52 9.73 2.33 -13.57
CA ILE A 52 9.93 2.41 -12.12
C ILE A 52 10.59 3.74 -11.68
N GLY A 53 10.75 4.69 -12.60
CA GLY A 53 11.48 5.95 -12.36
C GLY A 53 10.94 6.77 -11.19
N GLY A 54 9.65 6.71 -10.92
CA GLY A 54 9.02 7.40 -9.79
C GLY A 54 9.19 6.72 -8.43
N ALA A 55 9.68 5.47 -8.38
CA ALA A 55 9.80 4.71 -7.13
C ALA A 55 10.70 5.39 -6.08
N THR A 56 11.80 6.02 -6.51
CA THR A 56 12.72 6.74 -5.60
C THR A 56 12.05 7.94 -4.93
N ALA A 57 11.28 8.73 -5.69
CA ALA A 57 10.53 9.86 -5.14
C ALA A 57 9.46 9.40 -4.15
N ALA A 58 8.69 8.37 -4.52
CA ALA A 58 7.71 7.76 -3.63
C ALA A 58 8.37 7.21 -2.35
N THR A 59 9.51 6.50 -2.46
CA THR A 59 10.27 5.98 -1.30
C THR A 59 10.62 7.09 -0.30
N THR A 60 11.08 8.25 -0.78
CA THR A 60 11.40 9.39 0.07
C THR A 60 10.18 9.87 0.85
N LYS A 61 9.03 9.99 0.20
CA LYS A 61 7.76 10.40 0.82
C LYS A 61 7.24 9.36 1.80
N ILE A 62 7.30 8.09 1.42
CA ILE A 62 6.89 6.96 2.29
C ILE A 62 7.72 6.94 3.56
N LYS A 63 9.05 7.15 3.46
CA LYS A 63 9.91 7.20 4.65
C LYS A 63 9.49 8.31 5.61
N LEU A 64 9.19 9.51 5.12
CA LEU A 64 8.70 10.62 5.94
C LEU A 64 7.38 10.26 6.63
N ALA A 65 6.45 9.62 5.90
CA ALA A 65 5.16 9.19 6.45
C ALA A 65 5.35 8.11 7.54
N ILE A 66 6.24 7.15 7.34
CA ILE A 66 6.55 6.09 8.32
C ILE A 66 7.15 6.70 9.59
N ASP A 67 8.16 7.57 9.47
CA ASP A 67 8.82 8.19 10.61
C ASP A 67 7.82 9.02 11.43
N ALA A 68 6.96 9.81 10.76
CA ALA A 68 5.89 10.57 11.43
C ALA A 68 4.83 9.67 12.06
N ALA A 69 4.42 8.60 11.38
CA ALA A 69 3.43 7.64 11.87
C ALA A 69 3.90 6.96 13.16
N ARG A 70 5.15 6.48 13.19
CA ARG A 70 5.76 5.87 14.37
C ARG A 70 5.81 6.86 15.55
N ALA A 71 6.26 8.09 15.30
CA ALA A 71 6.32 9.13 16.33
C ALA A 71 4.95 9.49 16.91
N ALA A 72 3.88 9.45 16.11
CA ALA A 72 2.52 9.77 16.52
C ALA A 72 1.72 8.57 17.07
N GLY A 73 2.32 7.37 17.12
CA GLY A 73 1.65 6.15 17.55
C GLY A 73 0.61 5.62 16.55
N VAL A 74 0.69 6.02 15.29
CA VAL A 74 -0.07 5.43 14.19
C VAL A 74 0.49 4.04 13.90
N THR A 75 -0.39 3.05 13.77
CA THR A 75 0.03 1.68 13.45
C THR A 75 0.62 1.61 12.03
N VAL A 76 1.85 1.09 11.88
CA VAL A 76 2.47 0.91 10.57
C VAL A 76 2.35 -0.54 10.13
N VAL A 77 1.83 -0.76 8.91
CA VAL A 77 1.62 -2.09 8.33
C VAL A 77 2.30 -2.15 6.97
N PHE A 78 3.28 -3.04 6.84
CA PHE A 78 3.97 -3.33 5.59
C PHE A 78 3.35 -4.56 4.91
N PHE A 79 3.22 -4.48 3.60
CA PHE A 79 2.83 -5.62 2.79
C PHE A 79 3.97 -6.09 1.89
N LYS A 80 4.04 -7.42 1.73
CA LYS A 80 4.90 -8.09 0.76
C LYS A 80 4.03 -8.97 -0.12
N ASN A 81 3.92 -8.63 -1.39
CA ASN A 81 3.25 -9.48 -2.36
C ASN A 81 4.19 -10.58 -2.84
N GLY A 82 3.74 -11.83 -2.82
CA GLY A 82 4.55 -12.94 -3.29
C GLY A 82 3.91 -14.29 -3.04
N TRP A 83 4.64 -15.34 -3.44
CA TRP A 83 4.17 -16.72 -3.38
C TRP A 83 5.29 -17.65 -2.89
N ASP A 84 4.91 -18.83 -2.48
CA ASP A 84 5.85 -19.92 -2.22
C ASP A 84 6.74 -20.21 -3.44
N LYS A 85 7.86 -20.90 -3.22
CA LYS A 85 8.86 -21.17 -4.27
C LYS A 85 8.34 -22.00 -5.44
N ASP A 86 7.28 -22.76 -5.21
CA ASP A 86 6.65 -23.61 -6.23
C ASP A 86 5.43 -22.91 -6.88
N TYR A 87 5.13 -21.67 -6.48
CA TYR A 87 4.01 -20.85 -6.95
C TYR A 87 2.63 -21.49 -6.78
N VAL A 88 2.47 -22.39 -5.80
CA VAL A 88 1.17 -22.99 -5.48
C VAL A 88 0.19 -21.90 -5.02
N GLU A 89 0.64 -20.96 -4.18
CA GLU A 89 -0.15 -19.82 -3.72
C GLU A 89 -0.57 -18.87 -4.86
N ALA A 90 0.18 -18.83 -5.95
CA ALA A 90 -0.16 -18.05 -7.15
C ALA A 90 -1.39 -18.61 -7.88
N GLY A 91 -1.68 -19.90 -7.69
CA GLY A 91 -2.67 -20.66 -8.42
C GLY A 91 -2.17 -21.11 -9.79
N GLY A 92 -2.58 -22.31 -10.21
CA GLY A 92 -2.21 -22.89 -11.51
C GLY A 92 -3.08 -22.38 -12.67
N PRO A 93 -3.01 -23.06 -13.83
CA PRO A 93 -3.74 -22.67 -15.06
C PRO A 93 -5.27 -22.52 -14.91
N GLY A 94 -5.86 -23.06 -13.86
CA GLY A 94 -7.28 -22.85 -13.50
C GLY A 94 -7.56 -21.53 -12.77
N SER A 95 -6.53 -20.75 -12.41
CA SER A 95 -6.67 -19.46 -11.71
C SER A 95 -6.51 -18.28 -12.67
N PRO A 96 -7.38 -17.24 -12.61
CA PRO A 96 -7.19 -16.01 -13.36
C PRO A 96 -5.83 -15.35 -13.09
N ASN A 97 -5.32 -15.45 -11.86
CA ASN A 97 -4.02 -14.89 -11.48
C ASN A 97 -2.87 -15.46 -12.32
N TRP A 98 -2.89 -16.77 -12.62
CA TRP A 98 -1.90 -17.41 -13.49
C TRP A 98 -1.80 -16.72 -14.85
N TRP A 99 -2.91 -16.31 -15.42
CA TRP A 99 -2.99 -15.70 -16.75
C TRP A 99 -2.78 -14.19 -16.74
N LYS A 100 -3.20 -13.51 -15.67
CA LYS A 100 -3.25 -12.04 -15.61
C LYS A 100 -2.07 -11.41 -14.87
N SER A 101 -1.47 -12.08 -13.89
CA SER A 101 -0.28 -11.57 -13.21
C SER A 101 0.87 -11.37 -14.20
N ASN A 102 1.38 -10.14 -14.25
CA ASN A 102 2.50 -9.82 -15.15
C ASN A 102 3.79 -10.51 -14.71
N ALA A 103 4.04 -10.74 -13.43
CA ALA A 103 5.18 -11.54 -12.97
C ALA A 103 5.15 -12.96 -13.53
N LEU A 104 3.98 -13.64 -13.43
CA LEU A 104 3.82 -14.98 -13.98
C LEU A 104 3.89 -15.01 -15.51
N LYS A 105 3.39 -13.98 -16.19
CA LYS A 105 3.55 -13.83 -17.65
C LYS A 105 5.03 -13.66 -18.04
N THR A 106 5.75 -12.80 -17.31
CA THR A 106 7.17 -12.53 -17.56
C THR A 106 8.01 -13.80 -17.40
N MET A 107 7.76 -14.56 -16.31
CA MET A 107 8.44 -15.85 -16.11
C MET A 107 8.12 -16.87 -17.21
N ARG A 108 6.88 -16.95 -17.68
CA ARG A 108 6.55 -17.84 -18.81
C ARG A 108 7.19 -17.40 -20.13
N ALA A 109 7.37 -16.10 -20.34
CA ALA A 109 8.04 -15.56 -21.52
C ALA A 109 9.57 -15.61 -21.41
N LYS A 110 10.12 -15.62 -20.19
CA LYS A 110 11.55 -15.65 -19.87
C LYS A 110 11.80 -16.79 -18.86
N PRO A 111 11.94 -18.05 -19.31
CA PRO A 111 12.04 -19.22 -18.44
C PRO A 111 13.21 -19.19 -17.45
N GLU A 112 14.27 -18.45 -17.76
CA GLU A 112 15.43 -18.23 -16.89
C GLU A 112 15.06 -17.48 -15.60
N LEU A 113 13.92 -16.79 -15.58
CA LEU A 113 13.40 -16.08 -14.39
C LEU A 113 12.47 -16.94 -13.53
N MET A 114 12.20 -18.19 -13.95
CA MET A 114 11.33 -19.06 -13.15
C MET A 114 11.89 -19.28 -11.74
N GLY A 115 11.01 -19.12 -10.73
CA GLY A 115 11.40 -19.27 -9.33
C GLY A 115 12.07 -18.04 -8.73
N THR A 116 12.21 -16.92 -9.45
CA THR A 116 12.91 -15.73 -8.95
C THR A 116 11.98 -14.54 -8.66
N LEU A 117 10.96 -14.33 -9.49
CA LEU A 117 10.08 -13.15 -9.36
C LEU A 117 9.02 -13.39 -8.29
N LEU A 118 8.96 -12.50 -7.30
CA LEU A 118 8.02 -12.55 -6.17
C LEU A 118 8.03 -13.87 -5.38
N ALA A 119 9.13 -14.63 -5.46
CA ALA A 119 9.32 -15.85 -4.69
C ALA A 119 9.72 -15.52 -3.25
N LYS A 120 8.96 -16.00 -2.27
CA LYS A 120 9.22 -15.78 -0.84
C LYS A 120 10.63 -16.20 -0.45
N GLY A 121 11.34 -15.32 0.26
CA GLY A 121 12.74 -15.51 0.68
C GLY A 121 13.76 -15.19 -0.43
N GLY A 122 13.32 -14.78 -1.64
CA GLY A 122 14.20 -14.26 -2.68
C GLY A 122 14.40 -12.75 -2.59
N TRP A 123 15.46 -12.22 -3.22
CA TRP A 123 15.78 -10.79 -3.24
C TRP A 123 14.62 -9.94 -3.77
N ASP A 124 13.98 -10.38 -4.83
CA ASP A 124 12.84 -9.71 -5.45
C ASP A 124 11.67 -9.50 -4.45
N HIS A 125 11.44 -10.47 -3.58
CA HIS A 125 10.39 -10.44 -2.55
C HIS A 125 10.75 -9.57 -1.34
N GLU A 126 12.01 -9.26 -1.09
CA GLU A 126 12.40 -8.47 0.09
C GLU A 126 12.03 -6.99 -0.06
N LEU A 127 11.70 -6.35 1.08
CA LEU A 127 11.49 -4.90 1.14
C LEU A 127 12.81 -4.19 0.83
N ILE A 128 12.71 -3.03 0.17
CA ILE A 128 13.88 -2.20 -0.13
C ILE A 128 14.57 -1.74 1.17
N ASP A 129 15.90 -1.63 1.13
CA ASP A 129 16.71 -1.28 2.32
C ASP A 129 16.32 0.04 2.99
N ALA A 130 15.82 0.99 2.21
CA ALA A 130 15.41 2.31 2.70
C ALA A 130 14.16 2.29 3.60
N LEU A 131 13.34 1.21 3.53
CA LEU A 131 12.02 1.11 4.18
C LEU A 131 11.88 -0.20 4.96
N LYS A 132 12.85 -0.51 5.82
CA LYS A 132 12.78 -1.71 6.66
C LYS A 132 11.82 -1.54 7.83
N PRO A 133 11.02 -2.58 8.14
CA PRO A 133 10.21 -2.60 9.35
C PRO A 133 11.07 -2.53 10.61
N GLU A 134 10.52 -1.89 11.64
CA GLU A 134 11.10 -1.82 12.98
C GLU A 134 10.26 -2.58 14.00
N ALA A 135 10.77 -2.72 15.21
CA ALA A 135 10.01 -3.36 16.30
C ALA A 135 8.69 -2.59 16.56
N GLY A 136 7.58 -3.30 16.50
CA GLY A 136 6.23 -2.72 16.62
C GLY A 136 5.48 -2.59 15.30
N ASP A 137 6.17 -2.58 14.16
CA ASP A 137 5.53 -2.62 12.86
C ASP A 137 4.94 -4.01 12.56
N ILE A 138 3.90 -4.02 11.75
CA ILE A 138 3.25 -5.25 11.30
C ILE A 138 3.71 -5.55 9.87
N VAL A 139 4.12 -6.79 9.60
CA VAL A 139 4.45 -7.24 8.24
C VAL A 139 3.51 -8.37 7.84
N ILE A 140 2.82 -8.20 6.71
CA ILE A 140 1.86 -9.19 6.20
C ILE A 140 2.25 -9.56 4.76
N GLU A 141 2.37 -10.85 4.51
CA GLU A 141 2.49 -11.39 3.15
C GLU A 141 1.11 -11.57 2.53
N LYS A 142 0.97 -11.21 1.26
CA LYS A 142 -0.29 -11.32 0.52
C LYS A 142 -0.11 -12.00 -0.83
N PRO A 143 -1.03 -12.92 -1.22
CA PRO A 143 -0.90 -13.67 -2.47
C PRO A 143 -1.61 -12.99 -3.66
N ARG A 144 -2.31 -11.86 -3.44
CA ARG A 144 -3.09 -11.12 -4.46
C ARG A 144 -2.86 -9.63 -4.33
N TYR A 145 -3.43 -8.85 -5.25
CA TYR A 145 -3.25 -7.38 -5.28
C TYR A 145 -3.80 -6.70 -4.04
N SER A 146 -5.03 -7.02 -3.66
CA SER A 146 -5.59 -6.49 -2.42
C SER A 146 -4.96 -7.13 -1.19
N ALA A 147 -4.62 -6.29 -0.22
CA ALA A 147 -4.07 -6.72 1.06
C ALA A 147 -5.14 -7.30 2.01
N PHE A 148 -6.42 -7.10 1.74
CA PHE A 148 -7.51 -7.73 2.49
C PHE A 148 -7.80 -9.15 2.01
N PHE A 149 -7.45 -9.46 0.75
CA PHE A 149 -7.79 -10.75 0.19
C PHE A 149 -6.87 -11.85 0.71
N ASN A 150 -7.45 -12.81 1.42
CA ASN A 150 -6.76 -14.00 1.95
C ASN A 150 -5.61 -13.67 2.91
N THR A 151 -5.80 -12.64 3.75
CA THR A 151 -4.88 -12.24 4.84
C THR A 151 -5.64 -12.03 6.14
N ALA A 152 -4.91 -11.83 7.23
CA ALA A 152 -5.49 -11.48 8.53
C ALA A 152 -5.70 -9.97 8.75
N LEU A 153 -5.54 -9.12 7.71
CA LEU A 153 -5.51 -7.67 7.86
C LEU A 153 -6.75 -7.13 8.59
N ASP A 154 -7.96 -7.46 8.11
CA ASP A 154 -9.20 -6.92 8.69
C ASP A 154 -9.32 -7.24 10.19
N SER A 155 -9.10 -8.48 10.59
CA SER A 155 -9.16 -8.90 11.98
C SER A 155 -8.10 -8.21 12.85
N MET A 156 -6.90 -7.99 12.31
CA MET A 156 -5.81 -7.30 13.02
C MET A 156 -6.10 -5.81 13.22
N LEU A 157 -6.69 -5.15 12.22
CA LEU A 157 -7.11 -3.74 12.30
C LEU A 157 -8.25 -3.56 13.30
N ARG A 158 -9.29 -4.41 13.23
CA ARG A 158 -10.43 -4.35 14.16
C ARG A 158 -10.02 -4.62 15.60
N ALA A 159 -9.13 -5.57 15.84
CA ALA A 159 -8.61 -5.84 17.18
C ALA A 159 -7.87 -4.64 17.81
N ARG A 160 -7.39 -3.71 16.97
CA ARG A 160 -6.71 -2.46 17.38
C ARG A 160 -7.63 -1.23 17.32
N ASN A 161 -8.92 -1.42 17.08
CA ASN A 161 -9.89 -0.33 16.88
C ASN A 161 -9.49 0.65 15.75
N ILE A 162 -8.76 0.20 14.74
CA ILE A 162 -8.38 1.05 13.60
C ILE A 162 -9.61 1.34 12.75
N LYS A 163 -9.76 2.62 12.35
CA LYS A 163 -10.87 3.14 11.55
C LYS A 163 -10.38 3.80 10.26
N THR A 164 -9.22 4.44 10.30
CA THR A 164 -8.67 5.21 9.18
C THR A 164 -7.41 4.52 8.66
N LEU A 165 -7.32 4.38 7.35
CA LEU A 165 -6.20 3.76 6.66
C LEU A 165 -5.58 4.76 5.69
N ALA A 166 -4.35 5.21 5.96
CA ALA A 166 -3.56 6.01 5.03
C ALA A 166 -2.73 5.08 4.14
N PHE A 167 -2.88 5.19 2.83
CA PHE A 167 -2.26 4.30 1.85
C PHE A 167 -1.10 4.96 1.13
N CYS A 168 0.02 4.24 1.02
CA CYS A 168 1.19 4.58 0.21
C CYS A 168 1.80 3.31 -0.41
N GLY A 169 2.71 3.45 -1.37
CA GLY A 169 3.43 2.32 -1.98
C GLY A 169 3.22 2.14 -3.48
N ILE A 170 3.46 0.94 -4.00
CA ILE A 170 3.44 0.58 -5.43
C ILE A 170 2.59 -0.69 -5.68
N ALA A 171 1.77 -0.77 -6.75
CA ALA A 171 1.50 0.32 -7.69
C ALA A 171 0.17 0.98 -7.32
N THR A 172 0.11 2.30 -7.51
CA THR A 172 -1.07 3.13 -7.21
C THR A 172 -2.35 2.54 -7.77
N ASN A 173 -2.37 2.24 -9.07
CA ASN A 173 -3.53 1.75 -9.82
C ASN A 173 -3.76 0.22 -9.73
N VAL A 174 -2.98 -0.50 -8.93
CA VAL A 174 -3.11 -1.96 -8.79
C VAL A 174 -3.26 -2.33 -7.31
N CYS A 175 -2.15 -2.60 -6.61
CA CYS A 175 -2.23 -3.09 -5.23
C CYS A 175 -2.77 -2.04 -4.25
N VAL A 176 -2.36 -0.77 -4.40
CA VAL A 176 -2.82 0.34 -3.55
C VAL A 176 -4.32 0.56 -3.74
N GLU A 177 -4.78 0.79 -4.97
CA GLU A 177 -6.19 1.03 -5.26
C GLU A 177 -7.07 -0.18 -4.91
N SER A 178 -6.63 -1.41 -5.24
CA SER A 178 -7.39 -2.62 -4.88
C SER A 178 -7.58 -2.76 -3.37
N THR A 179 -6.53 -2.48 -2.59
CA THR A 179 -6.60 -2.55 -1.13
C THR A 179 -7.49 -1.45 -0.56
N LEU A 180 -7.38 -0.23 -1.08
CA LEU A 180 -8.21 0.91 -0.64
C LEU A 180 -9.68 0.66 -0.91
N ARG A 181 -10.04 0.14 -2.10
CA ARG A 181 -11.42 -0.20 -2.46
C ARG A 181 -12.01 -1.28 -1.56
N ASP A 182 -11.24 -2.35 -1.27
CA ASP A 182 -11.70 -3.39 -0.34
C ASP A 182 -11.83 -2.83 1.08
N GLY A 183 -10.94 -1.93 1.50
CA GLY A 183 -11.06 -1.20 2.77
C GLY A 183 -12.34 -0.37 2.85
N TYR A 184 -12.70 0.34 1.78
CA TYR A 184 -13.96 1.07 1.68
C TYR A 184 -15.18 0.15 1.85
N HIS A 185 -15.20 -1.00 1.18
CA HIS A 185 -16.30 -1.97 1.30
C HIS A 185 -16.35 -2.65 2.69
N LEU A 186 -15.25 -2.60 3.45
CA LEU A 186 -15.16 -3.05 4.84
C LEU A 186 -15.36 -1.92 5.86
N GLU A 187 -15.85 -0.76 5.44
CA GLU A 187 -16.19 0.40 6.29
C GLU A 187 -14.97 1.09 6.93
N TYR A 188 -13.79 1.05 6.29
CA TYR A 188 -12.64 1.87 6.66
C TYR A 188 -12.63 3.21 5.92
N PHE A 189 -12.19 4.27 6.61
CA PHE A 189 -11.92 5.56 5.99
C PHE A 189 -10.57 5.51 5.26
N GLY A 190 -10.60 5.36 3.95
CA GLY A 190 -9.40 5.25 3.12
C GLY A 190 -8.85 6.63 2.73
N VAL A 191 -7.56 6.86 2.96
CA VAL A 191 -6.84 8.08 2.59
C VAL A 191 -5.65 7.74 1.71
N LEU A 192 -5.61 8.24 0.49
CA LEU A 192 -4.49 8.06 -0.42
C LEU A 192 -3.46 9.18 -0.23
N LEU A 193 -2.22 8.84 0.10
CA LEU A 193 -1.09 9.78 0.05
C LEU A 193 -0.57 9.83 -1.38
N GLU A 194 -1.13 10.74 -2.21
CA GLU A 194 -0.95 10.72 -3.67
C GLU A 194 0.51 10.87 -4.13
N ASP A 195 1.31 11.64 -3.37
CA ASP A 195 2.73 11.86 -3.63
C ASP A 195 3.67 10.79 -3.03
N ALA A 196 3.09 9.84 -2.28
CA ALA A 196 3.77 8.68 -1.71
C ALA A 196 3.42 7.38 -2.44
N THR A 197 2.94 7.46 -3.67
CA THR A 197 2.63 6.30 -4.51
C THR A 197 3.26 6.43 -5.89
N HIS A 198 3.47 5.29 -6.57
CA HIS A 198 3.90 5.24 -7.97
C HIS A 198 3.07 4.22 -8.74
N HIS A 199 2.58 4.62 -9.91
CA HIS A 199 1.71 3.80 -10.76
C HIS A 199 2.49 2.80 -11.63
N ALA A 200 1.80 1.79 -12.13
CA ALA A 200 2.29 0.89 -13.16
C ALA A 200 1.54 1.17 -14.47
N GLY A 201 2.27 1.49 -15.53
CA GLY A 201 1.72 1.83 -16.85
C GLY A 201 1.85 3.33 -17.18
N PRO A 202 1.04 3.86 -18.10
CA PRO A 202 1.12 5.27 -18.51
C PRO A 202 0.70 6.21 -17.37
N PRO A 203 1.17 7.48 -17.39
CA PRO A 203 0.94 8.47 -16.30
C PRO A 203 -0.53 8.71 -15.97
N GLU A 204 -1.42 8.52 -16.92
CA GLU A 204 -2.87 8.66 -16.73
C GLU A 204 -3.42 7.69 -15.70
N MET A 205 -2.73 6.60 -15.43
CA MET A 205 -3.14 5.62 -14.41
C MET A 205 -3.06 6.22 -13.00
N GLN A 206 -2.07 7.06 -12.72
CA GLN A 206 -2.01 7.82 -11.47
C GLN A 206 -3.22 8.73 -11.32
N THR A 207 -3.46 9.55 -12.33
CA THR A 207 -4.58 10.52 -12.34
C THR A 207 -5.93 9.82 -12.23
N ALA A 208 -6.12 8.70 -12.92
CA ALA A 208 -7.36 7.92 -12.88
C ALA A 208 -7.62 7.35 -11.48
N THR A 209 -6.59 6.80 -10.82
CA THR A 209 -6.72 6.29 -9.45
C THR A 209 -7.04 7.41 -8.46
N VAL A 210 -6.31 8.54 -8.53
CA VAL A 210 -6.58 9.71 -7.69
C VAL A 210 -8.02 10.17 -7.86
N TYR A 211 -8.51 10.31 -9.10
CA TYR A 211 -9.89 10.68 -9.39
C TYR A 211 -10.91 9.67 -8.80
N ASN A 212 -10.66 8.37 -8.97
CA ASN A 212 -11.53 7.32 -8.45
C ASN A 212 -11.62 7.38 -6.92
N VAL A 213 -10.47 7.52 -6.26
CA VAL A 213 -10.42 7.58 -4.79
C VAL A 213 -11.14 8.81 -4.29
N GLU A 214 -10.81 10.00 -4.81
CA GLU A 214 -11.40 11.27 -4.39
C GLU A 214 -12.91 11.31 -4.61
N THR A 215 -13.39 10.70 -5.70
CA THR A 215 -14.80 10.81 -6.09
C THR A 215 -15.68 9.73 -5.44
N PHE A 216 -15.15 8.51 -5.21
CA PHE A 216 -15.98 7.36 -4.88
C PHE A 216 -15.56 6.54 -3.67
N PHE A 217 -14.25 6.49 -3.32
CA PHE A 217 -13.76 5.45 -2.39
C PHE A 217 -13.06 5.99 -1.14
N GLY A 218 -12.79 7.30 -1.08
CA GLY A 218 -12.08 7.85 0.07
C GLY A 218 -11.62 9.28 -0.11
N TRP A 219 -10.49 9.59 0.47
CA TRP A 219 -9.90 10.91 0.51
C TRP A 219 -8.49 10.89 -0.08
N VAL A 220 -8.05 12.03 -0.59
CA VAL A 220 -6.71 12.20 -1.15
C VAL A 220 -6.02 13.35 -0.46
N THR A 221 -4.77 13.13 -0.01
CA THR A 221 -3.97 14.16 0.64
C THR A 221 -2.50 14.04 0.25
N SER A 222 -1.69 15.02 0.65
CA SER A 222 -0.24 14.97 0.50
C SER A 222 0.43 14.30 1.73
N THR A 223 1.64 13.79 1.53
CA THR A 223 2.49 13.34 2.64
C THR A 223 2.75 14.47 3.65
N ALA A 224 2.93 15.71 3.15
CA ALA A 224 3.19 16.86 4.01
C ALA A 224 2.01 17.17 4.94
N ASP A 225 0.79 17.19 4.42
CA ASP A 225 -0.43 17.42 5.20
C ASP A 225 -0.68 16.29 6.19
N PHE A 226 -0.48 15.03 5.78
CA PHE A 226 -0.61 13.88 6.68
C PHE A 226 0.38 13.98 7.85
N CYS A 227 1.68 14.14 7.56
CA CYS A 227 2.72 14.25 8.60
C CYS A 227 2.49 15.48 9.50
N GLY A 228 2.15 16.63 8.92
CA GLY A 228 1.86 17.85 9.67
C GLY A 228 0.65 17.70 10.59
N THR A 229 -0.36 16.93 10.18
CA THR A 229 -1.55 16.67 11.00
C THR A 229 -1.22 15.74 12.17
N ILE A 230 -0.67 14.55 11.90
CA ILE A 230 -0.41 13.56 12.97
C ILE A 230 0.68 14.03 13.95
N GLY A 231 1.61 14.90 13.53
CA GLY A 231 2.61 15.50 14.40
C GLY A 231 2.06 16.49 15.43
N GLN A 232 0.77 16.85 15.35
CA GLN A 232 0.06 17.67 16.35
C GLN A 232 -0.58 16.83 17.47
N ALA A 233 -0.50 15.49 17.39
CA ALA A 233 -1.05 14.63 18.42
C ALA A 233 -0.34 14.91 19.76
N PRO A 234 -1.07 15.08 20.88
CA PRO A 234 -0.44 15.16 22.19
C PRO A 234 0.21 13.83 22.55
N GLU A 235 1.35 13.90 23.22
CA GLU A 235 2.12 12.74 23.72
C GLU A 235 1.29 11.81 24.63
#